data_c73e8f9abd7f9838ffaa9b824ced4c70
#
_entry.id   c73e8f9abd7f9838ffaa9b824ced4c70
#
_cell.length_a   1.000
_cell.length_b   1.000
_cell.length_c   1.000
_cell.angle_alpha   90.00
_cell.angle_beta   90.00
_cell.angle_gamma   90.00
#
_symmetry.space_group_name_H-M   'P 1'
#
loop_
_entity.id
_entity.type
_entity.pdbx_description
1 polymer ?
#
loop_
_entity_poly.entity_id
_entity_poly.type
_entity_poly.pdbx_seq_one_letter_code
_entity_poly.pdbx_strand_id
1 'polypeptide(L)'
;MSNLENFRAQVSEWLEENCPPSMRTPMVEDEVVWGGRNAVYKNPESKIWLDKMGEKGWTAPALPKEYGGGGLNSDEIKILNSELFKIGARPALNSFGIWMLAPVIIEYGNEAQKMEHIPKILKGEIRWCQGYSEPGSGSDLASLSTKAEDMGCLLYTSDAADE
;
A
#
# COMPACT_ATOMS: atom_id res chain seq x y z
N MET A 1 -11.23 -17.86 -26.36
CA MET A 1 -10.42 -17.63 -25.14
C MET A 1 -11.36 -17.39 -23.97
N SER A 2 -11.08 -17.98 -22.82
CA SER A 2 -11.86 -17.68 -21.60
C SER A 2 -11.63 -16.22 -21.17
N ASN A 3 -12.51 -15.65 -20.36
CA ASN A 3 -12.37 -14.28 -19.86
C ASN A 3 -11.02 -14.11 -19.11
N LEU A 4 -10.60 -15.13 -18.38
CA LEU A 4 -9.33 -15.12 -17.63
C LEU A 4 -8.08 -15.23 -18.52
N GLU A 5 -8.15 -15.96 -19.65
CA GLU A 5 -7.05 -16.00 -20.63
C GLU A 5 -6.87 -14.63 -21.30
N ASN A 6 -7.96 -13.96 -21.62
CA ASN A 6 -7.91 -12.62 -22.18
C ASN A 6 -7.36 -11.61 -21.17
N PHE A 7 -7.79 -11.70 -19.91
CA PHE A 7 -7.24 -10.87 -18.83
C PHE A 7 -5.73 -11.10 -18.65
N ARG A 8 -5.27 -12.35 -18.66
CA ARG A 8 -3.84 -12.69 -18.59
C ARG A 8 -3.04 -12.05 -19.73
N ALA A 9 -3.53 -12.12 -20.96
CA ALA A 9 -2.88 -11.51 -22.11
C ALA A 9 -2.76 -9.99 -21.95
N GLN A 10 -3.84 -9.32 -21.53
CA GLN A 10 -3.84 -7.88 -21.26
C GLN A 10 -2.87 -7.48 -20.15
N VAL A 11 -2.80 -8.25 -19.06
CA VAL A 11 -1.86 -7.99 -17.96
C VAL A 11 -0.43 -8.15 -18.45
N SER A 12 -0.12 -9.24 -19.18
CA SER A 12 1.22 -9.50 -19.67
C SER A 12 1.70 -8.40 -20.62
N GLU A 13 0.87 -8.01 -21.59
CA GLU A 13 1.16 -6.92 -22.53
C GLU A 13 1.41 -5.60 -21.80
N TRP A 14 0.50 -5.23 -20.89
CA TRP A 14 0.65 -4.00 -20.12
C TRP A 14 1.92 -3.98 -19.27
N LEU A 15 2.27 -5.09 -18.63
CA LEU A 15 3.48 -5.20 -17.81
C LEU A 15 4.74 -5.05 -18.67
N GLU A 16 4.78 -5.66 -19.85
CA GLU A 16 5.91 -5.51 -20.78
C GLU A 16 6.13 -4.06 -21.21
N GLU A 17 5.05 -3.33 -21.48
CA GLU A 17 5.11 -1.94 -21.91
C GLU A 17 5.43 -0.95 -20.78
N ASN A 18 4.99 -1.26 -19.55
CA ASN A 18 4.93 -0.27 -18.47
C ASN A 18 5.88 -0.53 -17.31
N CYS A 19 6.35 -1.76 -17.09
CA CYS A 19 7.29 -2.03 -16.02
C CYS A 19 8.70 -1.62 -16.42
N PRO A 20 9.31 -0.62 -15.75
CA PRO A 20 10.66 -0.17 -16.09
C PRO A 20 11.70 -1.29 -15.94
N PRO A 21 12.77 -1.30 -16.73
CA PRO A 21 13.80 -2.35 -16.68
C PRO A 21 14.44 -2.51 -15.30
N SER A 22 14.71 -1.42 -14.58
CA SER A 22 15.30 -1.49 -13.23
C SER A 22 14.33 -2.07 -12.20
N MET A 23 13.02 -2.03 -12.47
CA MET A 23 12.00 -2.64 -11.61
C MET A 23 11.82 -4.14 -11.85
N ARG A 24 12.51 -4.73 -12.82
CA ARG A 24 12.53 -6.17 -13.13
C ARG A 24 13.80 -6.86 -12.61
N THR A 25 14.43 -6.29 -11.60
CA THR A 25 15.64 -6.81 -10.96
C THR A 25 15.39 -7.11 -9.47
N PRO A 26 16.21 -7.92 -8.81
CA PRO A 26 16.07 -8.16 -7.38
C PRO A 26 15.98 -6.87 -6.57
N MET A 27 15.13 -6.87 -5.54
CA MET A 27 14.95 -5.70 -4.67
C MET A 27 16.25 -5.35 -3.95
N VAL A 28 16.59 -4.07 -3.98
CA VAL A 28 17.68 -3.48 -3.18
C VAL A 28 17.05 -2.83 -1.96
N GLU A 29 17.58 -3.11 -0.77
CA GLU A 29 16.98 -2.75 0.51
C GLU A 29 16.70 -1.25 0.64
N ASP A 30 17.63 -0.42 0.19
CA ASP A 30 17.53 1.02 0.28
C ASP A 30 16.70 1.68 -0.86
N GLU A 31 16.22 0.88 -1.81
CA GLU A 31 15.29 1.28 -2.87
C GLU A 31 13.83 0.88 -2.59
N VAL A 32 13.54 0.29 -1.42
CA VAL A 32 12.17 -0.08 -1.03
C VAL A 32 11.30 1.17 -0.93
N VAL A 33 10.18 1.17 -1.66
CA VAL A 33 9.24 2.29 -1.68
C VAL A 33 8.24 2.17 -0.54
N TRP A 34 8.38 3.03 0.46
CA TRP A 34 7.47 3.10 1.62
C TRP A 34 6.38 4.17 1.48
N GLY A 35 6.53 5.09 0.53
CA GLY A 35 5.65 6.25 0.37
C GLY A 35 5.82 7.31 1.46
N GLY A 36 4.85 8.23 1.53
CA GLY A 36 4.81 9.32 2.50
C GLY A 36 5.12 10.69 1.89
N ARG A 37 4.77 11.77 2.61
CA ARG A 37 4.93 13.16 2.13
C ARG A 37 6.37 13.53 1.77
N ASN A 38 7.32 12.92 2.48
CA ASN A 38 8.75 13.19 2.32
C ASN A 38 9.47 12.00 1.68
N ALA A 39 8.75 11.17 0.90
CA ALA A 39 9.34 10.01 0.26
C ALA A 39 10.47 10.42 -0.69
N VAL A 40 11.62 9.77 -0.55
CA VAL A 40 12.77 9.92 -1.44
C VAL A 40 12.89 8.65 -2.27
N TYR A 41 12.84 8.80 -3.57
CA TYR A 41 12.99 7.70 -4.51
C TYR A 41 14.43 7.65 -5.00
N LYS A 42 15.27 6.76 -4.40
CA LYS A 42 16.68 6.61 -4.83
C LYS A 42 16.80 6.19 -6.28
N ASN A 43 15.90 5.32 -6.72
CA ASN A 43 15.73 4.98 -8.11
C ASN A 43 14.51 5.73 -8.67
N PRO A 44 14.68 6.69 -9.60
CA PRO A 44 13.55 7.45 -10.17
C PRO A 44 12.49 6.57 -10.84
N GLU A 45 12.89 5.42 -11.41
CA GLU A 45 11.95 4.50 -12.06
C GLU A 45 10.99 3.85 -11.05
N SER A 46 11.35 3.79 -9.76
CA SER A 46 10.45 3.28 -8.72
C SER A 46 9.21 4.16 -8.52
N LYS A 47 9.37 5.50 -8.68
CA LYS A 47 8.22 6.42 -8.65
C LYS A 47 7.34 6.25 -9.88
N ILE A 48 7.94 6.11 -11.06
CA ILE A 48 7.20 5.86 -12.31
C ILE A 48 6.42 4.56 -12.19
N TRP A 49 7.04 3.50 -11.65
CA TRP A 49 6.39 2.23 -11.42
C TRP A 49 5.23 2.31 -10.44
N LEU A 50 5.42 3.01 -9.32
CA LEU A 50 4.36 3.27 -8.34
C LEU A 50 3.17 3.97 -8.98
N ASP A 51 3.41 5.03 -9.77
CA ASP A 51 2.34 5.78 -10.41
C ASP A 51 1.54 4.92 -11.40
N LYS A 52 2.22 4.17 -12.26
CA LYS A 52 1.59 3.28 -13.22
C LYS A 52 0.77 2.17 -12.56
N MET A 53 1.29 1.56 -11.51
CA MET A 53 0.56 0.55 -10.74
C MET A 53 -0.63 1.17 -9.99
N GLY A 54 -0.46 2.39 -9.47
CA GLY A 54 -1.53 3.15 -8.82
C GLY A 54 -2.66 3.53 -9.78
N GLU A 55 -2.35 3.97 -11.01
CA GLU A 55 -3.35 4.28 -12.06
C GLU A 55 -4.21 3.07 -12.43
N LYS A 56 -3.65 1.87 -12.39
CA LYS A 56 -4.37 0.61 -12.58
C LYS A 56 -5.11 0.12 -11.33
N GLY A 57 -4.88 0.74 -10.18
CA GLY A 57 -5.33 0.25 -8.89
C GLY A 57 -4.62 -1.03 -8.43
N TRP A 58 -3.49 -1.38 -9.06
CA TRP A 58 -2.78 -2.63 -8.82
C TRP A 58 -1.79 -2.56 -7.66
N THR A 59 -1.62 -1.39 -7.04
CA THR A 59 -1.01 -1.29 -5.70
C THR A 59 -1.86 -1.97 -4.64
N ALA A 60 -3.19 -2.01 -4.84
CA ALA A 60 -4.15 -2.71 -3.99
C ALA A 60 -5.24 -3.39 -4.84
N PRO A 61 -4.89 -4.48 -5.55
CA PRO A 61 -5.75 -5.05 -6.59
C PRO A 61 -7.10 -5.56 -6.07
N ALA A 62 -7.19 -5.97 -4.80
CA ALA A 62 -8.44 -6.46 -4.20
C ALA A 62 -9.40 -5.35 -3.77
N LEU A 63 -8.88 -4.13 -3.53
CA LEU A 63 -9.70 -3.06 -2.99
C LEU A 63 -10.65 -2.45 -4.04
N PRO A 64 -11.78 -1.87 -3.60
CA PRO A 64 -12.78 -1.31 -4.51
C PRO A 64 -12.22 -0.20 -5.41
N LYS A 65 -12.68 -0.18 -6.65
CA LYS A 65 -12.28 0.82 -7.66
C LYS A 65 -12.64 2.24 -7.27
N GLU A 66 -13.76 2.42 -6.57
CA GLU A 66 -14.26 3.72 -6.10
C GLU A 66 -13.26 4.44 -5.18
N TYR A 67 -12.38 3.69 -4.49
CA TYR A 67 -11.32 4.24 -3.64
C TYR A 67 -9.93 4.16 -4.31
N GLY A 68 -9.86 3.81 -5.60
CA GLY A 68 -8.61 3.71 -6.36
C GLY A 68 -7.95 2.35 -6.35
N GLY A 69 -8.63 1.31 -5.83
CA GLY A 69 -8.18 -0.08 -5.92
C GLY A 69 -8.46 -0.71 -7.29
N GLY A 70 -7.95 -1.92 -7.51
CA GLY A 70 -8.14 -2.66 -8.77
C GLY A 70 -9.53 -3.27 -8.95
N GLY A 71 -10.24 -3.55 -7.85
CA GLY A 71 -11.52 -4.24 -7.88
C GLY A 71 -11.46 -5.62 -8.51
N LEU A 72 -10.29 -6.27 -8.45
CA LEU A 72 -10.05 -7.58 -9.04
C LEU A 72 -10.58 -8.69 -8.12
N ASN A 73 -11.12 -9.73 -8.72
CA ASN A 73 -11.46 -10.94 -8.00
C ASN A 73 -10.22 -11.81 -7.72
N SER A 74 -10.38 -12.86 -6.92
CA SER A 74 -9.27 -13.70 -6.47
C SER A 74 -8.49 -14.38 -7.62
N ASP A 75 -9.16 -14.74 -8.72
CA ASP A 75 -8.50 -15.41 -9.84
C ASP A 75 -7.74 -14.40 -10.72
N GLU A 76 -8.29 -13.21 -10.89
CA GLU A 76 -7.59 -12.09 -11.55
C GLU A 76 -6.36 -11.65 -10.76
N ILE A 77 -6.43 -11.60 -9.42
CA ILE A 77 -5.29 -11.30 -8.55
C ILE A 77 -4.19 -12.36 -8.68
N LYS A 78 -4.55 -13.64 -8.72
CA LYS A 78 -3.58 -14.74 -8.95
C LYS A 78 -2.87 -14.58 -10.30
N ILE A 79 -3.63 -14.21 -11.34
CA ILE A 79 -3.08 -13.95 -12.66
C ILE A 79 -2.12 -12.77 -12.62
N LEU A 80 -2.53 -11.62 -12.06
CA LEU A 80 -1.68 -10.44 -11.93
C LEU A 80 -0.37 -10.77 -11.20
N ASN A 81 -0.46 -11.42 -10.05
CA ASN A 81 0.73 -11.82 -9.27
C ASN A 81 1.63 -12.80 -10.03
N SER A 82 1.04 -13.74 -10.78
CA SER A 82 1.80 -14.67 -11.63
C SER A 82 2.56 -13.96 -12.73
N GLU A 83 1.95 -12.99 -13.41
CA GLU A 83 2.60 -12.24 -14.48
C GLU A 83 3.68 -11.28 -13.92
N LEU A 84 3.43 -10.61 -12.80
CA LEU A 84 4.44 -9.80 -12.08
C LEU A 84 5.66 -10.65 -11.70
N PHE A 85 5.42 -11.85 -11.17
CA PHE A 85 6.49 -12.78 -10.79
C PHE A 85 7.32 -13.24 -11.99
N LYS A 86 6.67 -13.56 -13.13
CA LYS A 86 7.35 -13.99 -14.35
C LYS A 86 8.39 -13.00 -14.86
N ILE A 87 8.07 -11.71 -14.81
CA ILE A 87 8.99 -10.65 -15.24
C ILE A 87 9.94 -10.18 -14.13
N GLY A 88 9.87 -10.77 -12.94
CA GLY A 88 10.66 -10.37 -11.79
C GLY A 88 10.33 -8.97 -11.27
N ALA A 89 9.09 -8.50 -11.46
CA ALA A 89 8.70 -7.17 -11.06
C ALA A 89 8.80 -6.97 -9.54
N ARG A 90 9.44 -5.85 -9.14
CA ARG A 90 9.50 -5.44 -7.75
C ARG A 90 8.13 -4.95 -7.25
N PRO A 91 7.79 -5.11 -5.96
CA PRO A 91 6.64 -4.44 -5.36
C PRO A 91 6.72 -2.92 -5.58
N ALA A 92 5.64 -2.34 -6.09
CA ALA A 92 5.61 -0.90 -6.37
C ALA A 92 5.52 -0.04 -5.10
N LEU A 93 4.91 -0.59 -4.05
CA LEU A 93 4.72 0.09 -2.76
C LEU A 93 4.71 -0.95 -1.63
N ASN A 94 5.48 -0.69 -0.58
CA ASN A 94 5.40 -1.42 0.67
C ASN A 94 4.71 -0.52 1.70
N SER A 95 3.53 -0.89 2.19
CA SER A 95 2.71 0.02 2.99
C SER A 95 1.83 -0.71 4.00
N PHE A 96 2.05 -0.44 5.28
CA PHE A 96 1.12 -0.83 6.35
C PHE A 96 -0.29 -0.30 6.10
N GLY A 97 -0.41 0.85 5.44
CA GLY A 97 -1.68 1.42 5.06
C GLY A 97 -2.51 0.50 4.17
N ILE A 98 -1.86 -0.18 3.21
CA ILE A 98 -2.57 -1.05 2.26
C ILE A 98 -3.07 -2.34 2.92
N TRP A 99 -2.19 -3.05 3.64
CA TRP A 99 -2.53 -4.39 4.10
C TRP A 99 -3.04 -4.47 5.54
N MET A 100 -2.92 -3.39 6.32
CA MET A 100 -3.47 -3.34 7.68
C MET A 100 -4.60 -2.32 7.80
N LEU A 101 -4.41 -1.07 7.38
CA LEU A 101 -5.34 0.01 7.67
C LEU A 101 -6.49 0.12 6.67
N ALA A 102 -6.21 0.06 5.36
CA ALA A 102 -7.24 0.22 4.34
C ALA A 102 -8.38 -0.81 4.46
N PRO A 103 -8.13 -2.11 4.73
CA PRO A 103 -9.21 -3.06 4.98
C PRO A 103 -10.09 -2.68 6.16
N VAL A 104 -9.49 -2.19 7.25
CA VAL A 104 -10.25 -1.76 8.44
C VAL A 104 -11.09 -0.52 8.15
N ILE A 105 -10.53 0.47 7.44
CA ILE A 105 -11.29 1.68 7.05
C ILE A 105 -12.44 1.30 6.10
N ILE A 106 -12.22 0.37 5.17
CA ILE A 106 -13.29 -0.09 4.25
C ILE A 106 -14.43 -0.73 5.03
N GLU A 107 -14.13 -1.55 6.02
CA GLU A 107 -15.14 -2.28 6.78
C GLU A 107 -15.86 -1.38 7.80
N TYR A 108 -15.12 -0.57 8.56
CA TYR A 108 -15.64 0.15 9.72
C TYR A 108 -15.67 1.67 9.58
N GLY A 109 -14.96 2.23 8.60
CA GLY A 109 -14.90 3.67 8.38
C GLY A 109 -16.18 4.22 7.73
N ASN A 110 -16.47 5.49 7.99
CA ASN A 110 -17.49 6.22 7.24
C ASN A 110 -16.94 6.65 5.85
N GLU A 111 -17.84 7.09 4.96
CA GLU A 111 -17.45 7.46 3.59
C GLU A 111 -16.42 8.60 3.52
N ALA A 112 -16.51 9.58 4.42
CA ALA A 112 -15.54 10.67 4.48
C ALA A 112 -14.13 10.14 4.80
N GLN A 113 -14.01 9.23 5.75
CA GLN A 113 -12.74 8.57 6.10
C GLN A 113 -12.20 7.71 4.96
N LYS A 114 -13.06 6.94 4.29
CA LYS A 114 -12.67 6.12 3.13
C LYS A 114 -12.11 6.99 2.01
N MET A 115 -12.85 8.03 1.62
CA MET A 115 -12.45 8.93 0.54
C MET A 115 -11.23 9.78 0.87
N GLU A 116 -11.04 10.14 2.13
CA GLU A 116 -9.89 10.94 2.55
C GLU A 116 -8.60 10.11 2.57
N HIS A 117 -8.64 8.89 3.11
CA HIS A 117 -7.42 8.14 3.43
C HIS A 117 -7.05 7.12 2.36
N ILE A 118 -8.01 6.31 1.87
CA ILE A 118 -7.69 5.17 1.03
C ILE A 118 -6.98 5.58 -0.27
N PRO A 119 -7.47 6.55 -1.07
CA PRO A 119 -6.78 6.94 -2.29
C PRO A 119 -5.33 7.39 -2.07
N LYS A 120 -5.07 8.13 -0.98
CA LYS A 120 -3.73 8.62 -0.63
C LYS A 120 -2.80 7.47 -0.20
N ILE A 121 -3.35 6.47 0.51
CA ILE A 121 -2.62 5.25 0.89
C ILE A 121 -2.17 4.50 -0.36
N LEU A 122 -3.09 4.28 -1.32
CA LEU A 122 -2.84 3.47 -2.51
C LEU A 122 -1.85 4.11 -3.48
N LYS A 123 -1.79 5.46 -3.49
CA LYS A 123 -0.82 6.24 -4.27
C LYS A 123 0.52 6.42 -3.57
N GLY A 124 0.65 5.95 -2.32
CA GLY A 124 1.86 6.16 -1.53
C GLY A 124 2.08 7.61 -1.10
N GLU A 125 1.05 8.46 -1.10
CA GLU A 125 1.14 9.87 -0.69
C GLU A 125 1.25 10.02 0.83
N ILE A 126 0.70 9.07 1.59
CA ILE A 126 0.82 9.00 3.05
C ILE A 126 1.40 7.66 3.46
N ARG A 127 2.24 7.68 4.49
CA ARG A 127 2.82 6.49 5.11
C ARG A 127 2.21 6.30 6.49
N TRP A 128 1.88 5.07 6.79
CA TRP A 128 1.36 4.67 8.09
C TRP A 128 2.36 3.79 8.81
N CYS A 129 2.41 3.92 10.13
CA CYS A 129 3.14 3.04 11.01
C CYS A 129 2.15 2.32 11.95
N GLN A 130 2.63 1.27 12.57
CA GLN A 130 1.90 0.54 13.60
C GLN A 130 2.51 0.90 14.96
N GLY A 131 1.73 1.55 15.81
CA GLY A 131 2.06 1.79 17.21
C GLY A 131 1.38 0.73 18.08
N TYR A 132 2.04 -0.39 18.33
CA TYR A 132 1.45 -1.53 19.04
C TYR A 132 1.95 -1.67 20.46
N SER A 133 3.25 -1.73 20.62
CA SER A 133 3.89 -1.93 21.92
C SER A 133 4.64 -0.68 22.33
N GLU A 134 4.60 -0.37 23.62
CA GLU A 134 5.47 0.62 24.24
C GLU A 134 6.72 -0.09 24.78
N PRO A 135 7.82 0.63 25.05
CA PRO A 135 9.03 0.04 25.62
C PRO A 135 8.79 -0.75 26.90
N GLY A 136 7.84 -0.30 27.74
CA GLY A 136 7.45 -0.96 28.99
C GLY A 136 6.22 -1.87 28.90
N SER A 137 5.54 -1.92 27.75
CA SER A 137 4.25 -2.61 27.62
C SER A 137 4.14 -3.33 26.27
N GLY A 138 4.48 -4.60 26.28
CA GLY A 138 4.30 -5.50 25.14
C GLY A 138 3.22 -6.54 25.43
N SER A 139 3.62 -7.74 25.90
CA SER A 139 2.68 -8.80 26.30
C SER A 139 1.80 -8.40 27.48
N ASP A 140 2.31 -7.55 28.36
CA ASP A 140 1.54 -6.92 29.45
C ASP A 140 0.88 -5.63 28.95
N LEU A 141 -0.25 -5.77 28.29
CA LEU A 141 -1.03 -4.65 27.78
C LEU A 141 -1.62 -3.77 28.90
N ALA A 142 -1.79 -4.32 30.10
CA ALA A 142 -2.34 -3.58 31.24
C ALA A 142 -1.40 -2.46 31.74
N SER A 143 -0.10 -2.53 31.39
CA SER A 143 0.89 -1.52 31.77
C SER A 143 1.03 -0.37 30.76
N LEU A 144 0.13 -0.24 29.79
CA LEU A 144 0.11 0.85 28.80
C LEU A 144 0.08 2.21 29.50
N SER A 145 1.02 3.08 29.12
CA SER A 145 1.15 4.47 29.60
C SER A 145 0.68 5.49 28.58
N THR A 146 0.57 5.10 27.31
CA THR A 146 0.09 5.99 26.23
C THR A 146 -1.31 6.51 26.55
N LYS A 147 -1.44 7.83 26.57
CA LYS A 147 -2.72 8.53 26.75
C LYS A 147 -3.09 9.26 25.48
N ALA A 148 -4.39 9.29 25.18
CA ALA A 148 -4.96 10.14 24.15
C ALA A 148 -5.71 11.27 24.84
N GLU A 149 -5.26 12.51 24.69
CA GLU A 149 -5.93 13.71 25.22
C GLU A 149 -6.56 14.48 24.06
N ASP A 150 -7.88 14.70 24.17
CA ASP A 150 -8.62 15.50 23.20
C ASP A 150 -8.39 16.99 23.49
N MET A 151 -7.62 17.64 22.63
CA MET A 151 -7.35 19.07 22.69
C MET A 151 -8.26 19.87 21.74
N GLY A 152 -9.39 19.31 21.37
CA GLY A 152 -10.42 19.92 20.52
C GLY A 152 -10.13 19.81 19.03
N CYS A 153 -8.93 20.09 18.58
CA CYS A 153 -8.53 20.01 17.16
C CYS A 153 -7.49 18.93 16.89
N LEU A 154 -6.78 18.48 17.89
CA LEU A 154 -5.69 17.50 17.82
C LEU A 154 -5.81 16.48 18.95
N LEU A 155 -5.59 15.22 18.63
CA LEU A 155 -5.38 14.15 19.59
C LEU A 155 -3.89 14.05 19.86
N TYR A 156 -3.47 14.31 21.07
CA TYR A 156 -2.09 14.08 21.51
C TYR A 156 -1.96 12.67 22.08
N THR A 157 -1.04 11.89 21.52
CA THR A 157 -0.59 10.62 22.12
C THR A 157 0.79 10.86 22.69
N SER A 158 0.98 10.62 23.98
CA SER A 158 2.28 10.72 24.63
C SER A 158 2.98 9.36 24.69
N ASP A 159 4.30 9.37 24.57
CA ASP A 159 5.31 8.34 24.86
C ASP A 159 5.61 7.24 23.83
N ALA A 160 4.76 6.91 22.87
CA ALA A 160 5.11 5.89 21.87
C ALA A 160 5.82 6.43 20.63
N ALA A 161 5.94 7.75 20.47
CA ALA A 161 6.41 8.39 19.24
C ALA A 161 7.74 9.16 19.37
N ASP A 162 8.34 9.22 20.54
CA ASP A 162 9.52 10.05 20.82
C ASP A 162 10.85 9.27 20.82
N GLU A 163 10.88 8.01 20.41
CA GLU A 163 12.11 7.22 20.23
C GLU A 163 12.39 6.85 18.79
#